data_508c2d5dbe1db5f7093600283d9de004
#
_entry.id   508c2d5dbe1db5f7093600283d9de004
#
_cell.length_a   1.000
_cell.length_b   1.000
_cell.length_c   1.000
_cell.angle_alpha   90.00
_cell.angle_beta   90.00
_cell.angle_gamma   90.00
#
_symmetry.space_group_name_H-M   'P 1'
#
loop_
_entity.id
_entity.type
_entity.pdbx_description
1 polymer ?
#
loop_
_entity_poly.entity_id
_entity_poly.type
_entity_poly.pdbx_seq_one_letter_code
_entity_poly.pdbx_strand_id
1 'polypeptide(L)'
;RKTVSEVRAAINTRNIAISNDGQYLIVGNYLPNNVVILNTSDLSPLKVIAAIDKDGNSSRVSAVYNAPPRHSFIVALKDVKEVWEIPYSDKGGVEVFKGWAHDYKNEAKAEGWKHDLSKESEQFPIRRIKTDDYLNDFFFDPDYINLIGTARNSHNGQVINLDTKKKIASIGLTGMPHLGSGITWQYKNKEVFASPNIKEGKITVIDMENWQIIKEIKTEGPGFFMRSHSKSRYAWTDVFFGPNNDKVHVIDKSTLQIVKTLAPAPGKNAAHVEFTKDGKFVLLSVWDNDGELIVYDADTLEIVKRMPMKKPSGKYNVYNKINYERGTSH
;
A
#
# COMPACT_ATOMS: atom_id res chain seq x y z
N ARG A 1 28.69 -5.76 1.35
CA ARG A 1 27.58 -5.48 2.28
C ARG A 1 27.48 -6.59 3.31
N LYS A 2 27.23 -6.27 4.56
CA LYS A 2 27.08 -7.22 5.66
C LYS A 2 25.94 -6.76 6.58
N THR A 3 25.32 -7.69 7.33
CA THR A 3 24.39 -7.34 8.43
C THR A 3 25.18 -6.59 9.49
N VAL A 4 24.69 -5.43 9.92
CA VAL A 4 25.32 -4.59 10.94
C VAL A 4 24.61 -4.69 12.29
N SER A 5 23.30 -4.98 12.27
CA SER A 5 22.49 -5.16 13.47
C SER A 5 21.30 -6.05 13.16
N GLU A 6 20.80 -6.73 14.20
CA GLU A 6 19.62 -7.56 14.16
C GLU A 6 18.86 -7.41 15.47
N VAL A 7 17.53 -7.25 15.38
CA VAL A 7 16.65 -7.17 16.54
C VAL A 7 15.41 -8.03 16.34
N ARG A 8 14.97 -8.69 17.39
CA ARG A 8 13.72 -9.43 17.38
C ARG A 8 12.58 -8.54 17.82
N ALA A 9 11.77 -8.05 16.87
CA ALA A 9 10.62 -7.20 17.16
C ALA A 9 9.39 -8.01 17.63
N ALA A 10 9.25 -9.27 17.18
CA ALA A 10 8.14 -10.15 17.55
C ALA A 10 8.44 -11.62 17.21
N ILE A 11 7.46 -12.50 17.48
CA ILE A 11 7.48 -13.91 17.06
C ILE A 11 7.02 -14.03 15.59
N ASN A 12 5.98 -13.28 15.21
CA ASN A 12 5.45 -13.25 13.85
C ASN A 12 5.28 -11.81 13.40
N THR A 13 6.34 -11.26 12.82
CA THR A 13 6.37 -9.94 12.20
C THR A 13 5.78 -10.03 10.79
N ARG A 14 4.92 -9.07 10.45
CA ARG A 14 4.20 -9.08 9.18
C ARG A 14 4.72 -8.05 8.19
N ASN A 15 4.93 -6.82 8.65
CA ASN A 15 5.25 -5.70 7.76
C ASN A 15 6.06 -4.65 8.51
N ILE A 16 6.85 -3.87 7.78
CA ILE A 16 7.64 -2.77 8.32
C ILE A 16 7.51 -1.53 7.44
N ALA A 17 7.63 -0.35 8.05
CA ALA A 17 7.74 0.92 7.35
C ALA A 17 8.73 1.85 8.06
N ILE A 18 9.40 2.71 7.30
CA ILE A 18 10.32 3.73 7.81
C ILE A 18 9.69 5.11 7.67
N SER A 19 9.89 5.98 8.66
CA SER A 19 9.44 7.38 8.59
C SER A 19 10.15 8.15 7.47
N ASN A 20 9.53 9.22 6.97
CA ASN A 20 10.07 9.99 5.86
C ASN A 20 11.43 10.64 6.16
N ASP A 21 11.65 11.02 7.42
CA ASP A 21 12.90 11.57 7.92
C ASP A 21 13.97 10.49 8.23
N GLY A 22 13.58 9.21 8.12
CA GLY A 22 14.46 8.08 8.37
C GLY A 22 14.77 7.84 9.86
N GLN A 23 14.10 8.51 10.81
CA GLN A 23 14.42 8.39 12.22
C GLN A 23 13.73 7.20 12.92
N TYR A 24 12.57 6.80 12.44
CA TYR A 24 11.73 5.80 13.05
C TYR A 24 11.41 4.64 12.13
N LEU A 25 11.38 3.45 12.71
CA LEU A 25 10.94 2.22 12.05
C LEU A 25 9.73 1.67 12.80
N ILE A 26 8.61 1.48 12.12
CA ILE A 26 7.45 0.80 12.68
C ILE A 26 7.38 -0.64 12.18
N VAL A 27 7.07 -1.56 13.09
CA VAL A 27 6.94 -2.99 12.83
C VAL A 27 5.55 -3.45 13.23
N GLY A 28 4.77 -3.97 12.28
CA GLY A 28 3.45 -4.54 12.54
C GLY A 28 3.52 -6.04 12.76
N ASN A 29 2.88 -6.54 13.81
CA ASN A 29 3.00 -7.93 14.24
C ASN A 29 1.66 -8.65 14.31
N TYR A 30 1.69 -9.96 13.99
CA TYR A 30 0.58 -10.87 14.24
C TYR A 30 0.65 -11.51 15.63
N LEU A 31 1.87 -11.76 16.12
CA LEU A 31 2.09 -12.39 17.42
C LEU A 31 3.36 -11.81 18.07
N PRO A 32 3.24 -11.14 19.20
CA PRO A 32 1.97 -10.65 19.81
C PRO A 32 1.26 -9.62 18.92
N ASN A 33 -0.03 -9.39 19.19
CA ASN A 33 -0.84 -8.40 18.48
C ASN A 33 -0.41 -6.99 18.89
N ASN A 34 0.58 -6.44 18.21
CA ASN A 34 1.12 -5.12 18.54
C ASN A 34 1.81 -4.45 17.34
N VAL A 35 2.15 -3.21 17.52
CA VAL A 35 3.16 -2.51 16.74
C VAL A 35 4.32 -2.15 17.63
N VAL A 36 5.53 -2.21 17.08
CA VAL A 36 6.77 -1.79 17.74
C VAL A 36 7.37 -0.65 16.95
N ILE A 37 7.70 0.46 17.62
CA ILE A 37 8.41 1.59 17.02
C ILE A 37 9.83 1.57 17.54
N LEU A 38 10.78 1.58 16.60
CA LEU A 38 12.21 1.51 16.85
C LEU A 38 12.90 2.79 16.37
N ASN A 39 13.99 3.14 17.01
CA ASN A 39 14.94 4.10 16.48
C ASN A 39 15.75 3.43 15.36
N THR A 40 15.86 4.07 14.19
CA THR A 40 16.58 3.51 13.05
C THR A 40 18.08 3.48 13.21
N SER A 41 18.66 4.33 14.08
CA SER A 41 20.11 4.43 14.23
C SER A 41 20.74 3.22 14.94
N ASP A 42 20.01 2.64 15.90
CA ASP A 42 20.50 1.56 16.77
C ASP A 42 19.52 0.40 16.96
N LEU A 43 18.31 0.51 16.36
CA LEU A 43 17.19 -0.41 16.49
C LEU A 43 16.66 -0.56 17.93
N SER A 44 16.94 0.40 18.81
CA SER A 44 16.36 0.41 20.15
C SER A 44 14.85 0.62 20.12
N PRO A 45 14.06 -0.08 20.95
CA PRO A 45 12.63 0.10 21.02
C PRO A 45 12.28 1.43 21.70
N LEU A 46 11.49 2.26 21.02
CA LEU A 46 10.97 3.53 21.54
C LEU A 46 9.58 3.35 22.13
N LYS A 47 8.71 2.58 21.46
CA LYS A 47 7.36 2.32 21.93
C LYS A 47 6.85 0.97 21.47
N VAL A 48 6.13 0.28 22.36
CA VAL A 48 5.36 -0.94 22.04
C VAL A 48 3.89 -0.63 22.29
N ILE A 49 3.05 -0.77 21.27
CA ILE A 49 1.64 -0.43 21.32
C ILE A 49 0.84 -1.70 21.10
N ALA A 50 0.06 -2.14 22.08
CA ALA A 50 -0.87 -3.25 21.92
C ALA A 50 -1.93 -2.89 20.88
N ALA A 51 -2.14 -3.77 19.89
CA ALA A 51 -3.15 -3.58 18.87
C ALA A 51 -4.53 -3.97 19.41
N ILE A 52 -5.11 -3.04 20.18
CA ILE A 52 -6.41 -3.19 20.85
C ILE A 52 -7.30 -2.04 20.39
N ASP A 53 -8.51 -2.35 19.91
CA ASP A 53 -9.49 -1.33 19.53
C ASP A 53 -10.05 -0.57 20.73
N LYS A 54 -10.90 0.42 20.49
CA LYS A 54 -11.52 1.22 21.55
C LYS A 54 -12.46 0.40 22.49
N ASP A 55 -12.91 -0.78 22.02
CA ASP A 55 -13.83 -1.65 22.76
C ASP A 55 -13.07 -2.78 23.50
N GLY A 56 -11.73 -2.78 23.46
CA GLY A 56 -10.87 -3.75 24.14
C GLY A 56 -10.56 -5.02 23.34
N ASN A 57 -10.95 -5.11 22.07
CA ASN A 57 -10.68 -6.28 21.24
C ASN A 57 -9.28 -6.22 20.66
N SER A 58 -8.54 -7.32 20.80
CA SER A 58 -7.19 -7.44 20.25
C SER A 58 -7.22 -7.77 18.77
N SER A 59 -6.29 -7.24 18.00
CA SER A 59 -6.18 -7.43 16.57
C SER A 59 -4.76 -7.68 16.11
N ARG A 60 -4.61 -8.58 15.15
CA ARG A 60 -3.38 -8.66 14.35
C ARG A 60 -3.22 -7.40 13.50
N VAL A 61 -1.98 -7.03 13.21
CA VAL A 61 -1.68 -5.90 12.34
C VAL A 61 -1.47 -6.40 10.91
N SER A 62 -2.40 -6.12 10.00
CA SER A 62 -2.34 -6.61 8.62
C SER A 62 -1.25 -5.91 7.80
N ALA A 63 -1.08 -4.61 8.00
CA ALA A 63 -0.05 -3.82 7.32
C ALA A 63 0.27 -2.54 8.10
N VAL A 64 1.49 -2.05 7.89
CA VAL A 64 1.94 -0.71 8.30
C VAL A 64 2.54 -0.01 7.09
N TYR A 65 2.19 1.27 6.88
CA TYR A 65 2.72 2.08 5.80
C TYR A 65 3.17 3.44 6.31
N ASN A 66 4.19 3.99 5.68
CA ASN A 66 4.52 5.40 5.82
C ASN A 66 3.60 6.23 4.93
N ALA A 67 3.06 7.30 5.48
CA ALA A 67 2.31 8.33 4.75
C ALA A 67 3.11 9.65 4.82
N PRO A 68 4.08 9.85 3.91
CA PRO A 68 5.06 10.94 4.00
C PRO A 68 4.43 12.34 4.06
N PRO A 69 3.42 12.70 3.23
CA PRO A 69 2.80 14.02 3.32
C PRO A 69 2.09 14.27 4.64
N ARG A 70 1.74 13.20 5.35
CA ARG A 70 1.04 13.25 6.64
C ARG A 70 1.98 13.18 7.84
N HIS A 71 3.28 12.96 7.62
CA HIS A 71 4.25 12.69 8.68
C HIS A 71 3.76 11.65 9.70
N SER A 72 3.14 10.58 9.19
CA SER A 72 2.45 9.59 9.99
C SER A 72 2.66 8.18 9.45
N PHE A 73 2.59 7.20 10.33
CA PHE A 73 2.38 5.81 9.97
C PHE A 73 0.89 5.50 9.92
N ILE A 74 0.47 4.68 8.96
CA ILE A 74 -0.89 4.14 8.89
C ILE A 74 -0.82 2.66 9.18
N VAL A 75 -1.66 2.22 10.12
CA VAL A 75 -1.70 0.84 10.64
C VAL A 75 -3.08 0.27 10.40
N ALA A 76 -3.18 -0.78 9.60
CA ALA A 76 -4.44 -1.51 9.41
C ALA A 76 -4.54 -2.68 10.38
N LEU A 77 -5.66 -2.75 11.07
CA LEU A 77 -5.98 -3.81 12.01
C LEU A 77 -6.83 -4.88 11.29
N LYS A 78 -6.41 -6.14 11.39
CA LYS A 78 -7.01 -7.23 10.61
C LYS A 78 -8.31 -7.74 11.17
N ASP A 79 -8.43 -7.75 12.50
CA ASP A 79 -9.50 -8.47 13.21
C ASP A 79 -10.51 -7.52 13.86
N VAL A 80 -10.33 -6.22 13.67
CA VAL A 80 -11.23 -5.15 14.12
C VAL A 80 -11.43 -4.12 13.00
N LYS A 81 -12.50 -3.35 13.10
CA LYS A 81 -12.88 -2.36 12.08
C LYS A 81 -12.29 -0.99 12.40
N GLU A 82 -10.97 -0.94 12.50
CA GLU A 82 -10.21 0.29 12.72
C GLU A 82 -8.95 0.33 11.86
N VAL A 83 -8.57 1.55 11.46
CA VAL A 83 -7.26 1.95 11.00
C VAL A 83 -6.70 2.96 11.97
N TRP A 84 -5.42 2.88 12.25
CA TRP A 84 -4.75 3.87 13.08
C TRP A 84 -3.83 4.74 12.25
N GLU A 85 -3.85 6.02 12.52
CA GLU A 85 -2.81 6.95 12.10
C GLU A 85 -1.98 7.31 13.32
N ILE A 86 -0.66 7.13 13.21
CA ILE A 86 0.32 7.35 14.28
C ILE A 86 1.30 8.42 13.79
N PRO A 87 1.10 9.69 14.13
CA PRO A 87 2.05 10.76 13.83
C PRO A 87 3.42 10.49 14.47
N TYR A 88 4.49 10.76 13.72
CA TYR A 88 5.87 10.63 14.19
C TYR A 88 6.61 11.97 14.28
N SER A 89 5.94 13.08 14.02
CA SER A 89 6.47 14.43 14.21
C SER A 89 5.38 15.38 14.69
N ASP A 90 5.74 16.51 15.25
CA ASP A 90 4.80 17.57 15.65
C ASP A 90 4.03 18.16 14.45
N LYS A 91 4.54 17.97 13.24
CA LYS A 91 3.86 18.29 11.98
C LYS A 91 2.93 17.16 11.52
N GLY A 92 2.97 16.02 12.18
CA GLY A 92 2.16 14.84 11.89
C GLY A 92 0.77 14.98 12.46
N GLY A 93 -0.19 14.70 11.60
CA GLY A 93 -1.59 14.92 11.85
C GLY A 93 -2.02 16.22 11.19
N VAL A 94 -2.87 16.09 10.17
CA VAL A 94 -3.54 17.25 9.61
C VAL A 94 -4.24 17.93 10.77
N GLU A 95 -3.94 19.20 11.00
CA GLU A 95 -4.80 20.02 11.85
C GLU A 95 -6.21 19.84 11.30
N VAL A 96 -7.07 19.18 12.07
CA VAL A 96 -8.48 19.15 11.73
C VAL A 96 -8.85 20.62 11.57
N PHE A 97 -9.20 20.98 10.35
CA PHE A 97 -9.67 22.33 10.03
C PHE A 97 -10.66 22.69 11.12
N LYS A 98 -10.23 23.54 12.05
CA LYS A 98 -11.13 24.17 13.01
C LYS A 98 -11.98 25.09 12.17
N GLY A 99 -12.99 24.50 11.54
CA GLY A 99 -13.99 25.26 10.80
C GLY A 99 -14.40 26.40 11.69
N TRP A 100 -14.51 27.57 11.12
CA TRP A 100 -15.11 28.72 11.73
C TRP A 100 -16.56 28.37 12.06
N ALA A 101 -16.77 27.62 13.12
CA ALA A 101 -18.06 27.54 13.75
C ALA A 101 -18.17 28.81 14.55
N HIS A 102 -18.81 29.80 13.95
CA HIS A 102 -19.37 30.93 14.72
C HIS A 102 -20.48 30.36 15.61
N ASP A 103 -20.08 29.75 16.70
CA ASP A 103 -21.00 29.40 17.77
C ASP A 103 -20.89 30.44 18.88
N TYR A 104 -21.64 31.56 18.69
CA TYR A 104 -21.77 32.64 19.65
C TYR A 104 -22.31 32.20 21.02
N LYS A 105 -22.74 30.98 21.19
CA LYS A 105 -23.30 30.47 22.45
C LYS A 105 -22.25 29.85 23.40
N ASN A 106 -21.03 29.62 22.94
CA ASN A 106 -20.00 28.93 23.72
C ASN A 106 -18.77 29.78 24.09
N GLU A 107 -18.72 31.08 23.73
CA GLU A 107 -17.61 31.94 24.13
C GLU A 107 -17.45 32.05 25.67
N ALA A 108 -18.54 31.96 26.41
CA ALA A 108 -18.51 31.98 27.90
C ALA A 108 -17.98 30.66 28.52
N LYS A 109 -17.91 29.58 27.75
CA LYS A 109 -17.33 28.28 28.22
C LYS A 109 -15.88 28.08 27.79
N ALA A 110 -15.35 28.92 26.89
CA ALA A 110 -13.97 28.81 26.40
C ALA A 110 -12.92 29.16 27.46
N GLU A 111 -13.27 29.92 28.50
CA GLU A 111 -12.37 30.22 29.61
C GLU A 111 -12.07 28.99 30.50
N GLY A 112 -12.89 27.95 30.46
CA GLY A 112 -12.67 26.71 31.23
C GLY A 112 -11.80 25.67 30.51
N TRP A 113 -11.53 25.85 29.22
CA TRP A 113 -10.69 24.97 28.41
C TRP A 113 -9.24 25.49 28.35
N LYS A 114 -8.63 25.68 29.50
CA LYS A 114 -7.18 25.60 29.56
C LYS A 114 -6.82 24.14 29.29
N HIS A 115 -6.65 23.80 28.01
CA HIS A 115 -5.88 22.60 27.68
C HIS A 115 -4.58 22.76 28.43
N ASP A 116 -4.35 21.85 29.35
CA ASP A 116 -3.09 21.73 30.04
C ASP A 116 -2.04 21.33 29.00
N LEU A 117 -1.44 22.34 28.38
CA LEU A 117 -0.33 22.19 27.43
C LEU A 117 0.93 21.65 28.11
N SER A 118 0.86 21.40 29.43
CA SER A 118 1.94 20.81 30.21
C SER A 118 1.91 19.26 30.20
N LYS A 119 0.90 18.62 29.61
CA LYS A 119 1.02 17.21 29.26
C LYS A 119 2.00 17.14 28.12
N GLU A 120 3.22 16.67 28.40
CA GLU A 120 4.19 16.21 27.41
C GLU A 120 3.40 15.53 26.30
N SER A 121 3.49 16.06 25.09
CA SER A 121 2.75 15.50 23.95
C SER A 121 3.15 14.04 23.85
N GLU A 122 2.20 13.14 24.04
CA GLU A 122 2.48 11.70 24.04
C GLU A 122 3.19 11.37 22.73
N GLN A 123 4.43 10.87 22.83
CA GLN A 123 5.16 10.47 21.65
C GLN A 123 4.40 9.34 20.92
N PHE A 124 4.19 9.47 19.63
CA PHE A 124 3.43 8.54 18.81
C PHE A 124 1.97 8.36 19.28
N PRO A 125 1.15 9.43 19.31
CA PRO A 125 -0.26 9.33 19.66
C PRO A 125 -1.03 8.54 18.59
N ILE A 126 -2.12 7.88 19.00
CA ILE A 126 -2.94 7.09 18.08
C ILE A 126 -4.18 7.89 17.70
N ARG A 127 -4.33 8.20 16.41
CA ARG A 127 -5.58 8.66 15.81
C ARG A 127 -6.35 7.47 15.28
N ARG A 128 -7.44 7.09 15.93
CA ARG A 128 -8.28 5.97 15.54
C ARG A 128 -9.29 6.40 14.47
N ILE A 129 -9.38 5.62 13.41
CA ILE A 129 -10.31 5.81 12.29
C ILE A 129 -11.18 4.57 12.20
N LYS A 130 -12.47 4.70 12.50
CA LYS A 130 -13.43 3.61 12.38
C LYS A 130 -13.72 3.31 10.92
N THR A 131 -13.79 2.03 10.58
CA THR A 131 -14.14 1.54 9.24
C THR A 131 -15.47 0.78 9.27
N ASP A 132 -16.17 0.70 8.13
CA ASP A 132 -17.42 -0.04 8.04
C ASP A 132 -17.18 -1.56 7.98
N ASP A 133 -16.01 -1.95 7.44
CA ASP A 133 -15.62 -3.36 7.33
C ASP A 133 -14.13 -3.52 7.65
N TYR A 134 -13.68 -4.74 7.82
CA TYR A 134 -12.28 -5.06 8.03
C TYR A 134 -11.41 -4.60 6.85
N LEU A 135 -10.15 -4.27 7.12
CA LEU A 135 -9.16 -3.95 6.10
C LEU A 135 -8.09 -5.04 6.04
N ASN A 136 -8.20 -5.91 5.05
CA ASN A 136 -7.20 -6.93 4.79
C ASN A 136 -6.14 -6.46 3.80
N ASP A 137 -6.51 -5.55 2.93
CA ASP A 137 -5.66 -4.93 1.94
C ASP A 137 -6.13 -3.51 1.63
N PHE A 138 -5.20 -2.60 1.37
CA PHE A 138 -5.53 -1.21 1.11
C PHE A 138 -4.46 -0.49 0.30
N PHE A 139 -4.84 0.65 -0.26
CA PHE A 139 -3.99 1.55 -1.03
C PHE A 139 -4.35 3.00 -0.73
N PHE A 140 -3.44 3.92 -0.97
CA PHE A 140 -3.68 5.36 -0.83
C PHE A 140 -3.90 6.02 -2.19
N ASP A 141 -4.59 7.16 -2.17
CA ASP A 141 -4.47 8.12 -3.26
C ASP A 141 -3.07 8.77 -3.23
N PRO A 142 -2.64 9.39 -4.35
CA PRO A 142 -1.30 10.01 -4.43
C PRO A 142 -1.05 11.13 -3.42
N ASP A 143 -2.09 11.74 -2.88
CA ASP A 143 -2.00 12.82 -1.91
C ASP A 143 -2.11 12.31 -0.45
N TYR A 144 -2.31 11.00 -0.25
CA TYR A 144 -2.51 10.37 1.07
C TYR A 144 -3.66 10.97 1.89
N ILE A 145 -4.67 11.50 1.20
CA ILE A 145 -5.91 12.02 1.79
C ILE A 145 -6.93 10.89 1.94
N ASN A 146 -6.98 9.99 0.95
CA ASN A 146 -7.94 8.89 0.92
C ASN A 146 -7.24 7.53 0.92
N LEU A 147 -7.87 6.60 1.61
CA LEU A 147 -7.47 5.20 1.69
C LEU A 147 -8.59 4.35 1.09
N ILE A 148 -8.24 3.53 0.09
CA ILE A 148 -9.12 2.51 -0.48
C ILE A 148 -8.82 1.21 0.23
N GLY A 149 -9.80 0.57 0.83
CA GLY A 149 -9.61 -0.69 1.55
C GLY A 149 -10.67 -1.73 1.22
N THR A 150 -10.28 -3.00 1.31
CA THR A 150 -11.18 -4.14 1.11
C THR A 150 -11.04 -5.18 2.21
N ALA A 151 -12.14 -5.83 2.55
CA ALA A 151 -12.14 -7.04 3.35
C ALA A 151 -12.05 -8.29 2.44
N ARG A 152 -11.44 -9.35 2.95
CA ARG A 152 -11.16 -10.58 2.19
C ARG A 152 -12.39 -11.23 1.54
N ASN A 153 -13.54 -11.12 2.17
CA ASN A 153 -14.80 -11.72 1.72
C ASN A 153 -15.87 -10.67 1.43
N SER A 154 -15.49 -9.41 1.31
CA SER A 154 -16.39 -8.33 0.93
C SER A 154 -16.58 -8.29 -0.59
N HIS A 155 -17.75 -7.86 -1.01
CA HIS A 155 -18.03 -7.52 -2.41
C HIS A 155 -17.87 -6.01 -2.66
N ASN A 156 -17.52 -5.25 -1.63
CA ASN A 156 -17.38 -3.81 -1.72
C ASN A 156 -16.04 -3.35 -1.13
N GLY A 157 -15.35 -2.50 -1.87
CA GLY A 157 -14.32 -1.65 -1.33
C GLY A 157 -14.92 -0.43 -0.63
N GLN A 158 -14.22 0.09 0.35
CA GLN A 158 -14.56 1.33 1.03
C GLN A 158 -13.46 2.37 0.81
N VAL A 159 -13.86 3.62 0.59
CA VAL A 159 -12.95 4.75 0.52
C VAL A 159 -13.13 5.57 1.78
N ILE A 160 -12.03 5.79 2.48
CA ILE A 160 -11.99 6.48 3.76
C ILE A 160 -11.17 7.74 3.60
N ASN A 161 -11.76 8.88 3.88
CA ASN A 161 -11.00 10.12 3.96
C ASN A 161 -10.33 10.20 5.33
N LEU A 162 -8.99 10.25 5.31
CA LEU A 162 -8.17 10.21 6.53
C LEU A 162 -8.26 11.50 7.36
N ASP A 163 -8.59 12.64 6.74
CA ASP A 163 -8.69 13.92 7.42
C ASP A 163 -10.00 13.99 8.22
N THR A 164 -11.10 13.69 7.57
CA THR A 164 -12.43 13.68 8.19
C THR A 164 -12.71 12.41 9.00
N LYS A 165 -11.89 11.36 8.84
CA LYS A 165 -12.04 10.02 9.42
C LYS A 165 -13.38 9.35 9.05
N LYS A 166 -13.91 9.67 7.88
CA LYS A 166 -15.20 9.18 7.40
C LYS A 166 -15.05 8.39 6.12
N LYS A 167 -15.89 7.37 5.97
CA LYS A 167 -16.11 6.76 4.66
C LYS A 167 -16.81 7.76 3.74
N ILE A 168 -16.26 7.93 2.54
CA ILE A 168 -16.77 8.86 1.53
C ILE A 168 -17.36 8.14 0.31
N ALA A 169 -16.97 6.87 0.07
CA ALA A 169 -17.49 6.09 -1.05
C ALA A 169 -17.46 4.59 -0.77
N SER A 170 -18.27 3.86 -1.55
CA SER A 170 -18.18 2.41 -1.70
C SER A 170 -17.94 2.07 -3.16
N ILE A 171 -17.09 1.08 -3.42
CA ILE A 171 -16.75 0.63 -4.76
C ILE A 171 -17.12 -0.85 -4.86
N GLY A 172 -17.89 -1.24 -5.88
CA GLY A 172 -18.30 -2.63 -6.12
C GLY A 172 -17.12 -3.49 -6.58
N LEU A 173 -16.24 -3.87 -5.66
CA LEU A 173 -15.06 -4.69 -5.93
C LEU A 173 -15.37 -6.15 -5.60
N THR A 174 -15.52 -6.98 -6.64
CA THR A 174 -15.74 -8.41 -6.48
C THR A 174 -14.42 -9.19 -6.38
N GLY A 175 -14.50 -10.44 -5.98
CA GLY A 175 -13.35 -11.31 -5.84
C GLY A 175 -12.47 -10.94 -4.65
N MET A 176 -11.21 -10.67 -4.91
CA MET A 176 -10.25 -10.17 -3.92
C MET A 176 -9.21 -9.30 -4.64
N PRO A 177 -9.47 -8.02 -4.85
CA PRO A 177 -8.47 -7.13 -5.42
C PRO A 177 -7.27 -7.04 -4.47
N HIS A 178 -6.07 -7.06 -5.05
CA HIS A 178 -4.82 -6.87 -4.32
C HIS A 178 -4.41 -5.41 -4.36
N LEU A 179 -5.07 -4.60 -3.53
CA LEU A 179 -4.94 -3.14 -3.55
C LEU A 179 -3.51 -2.67 -3.25
N GLY A 180 -2.81 -3.33 -2.34
CA GLY A 180 -1.42 -3.04 -2.02
C GLY A 180 -0.43 -3.28 -3.17
N SER A 181 -0.85 -3.93 -4.24
CA SER A 181 -0.12 -4.02 -5.51
C SER A 181 -0.68 -3.10 -6.59
N GLY A 182 -1.61 -2.24 -6.25
CA GLY A 182 -2.20 -1.29 -7.17
C GLY A 182 -1.22 -0.21 -7.63
N ILE A 183 -1.59 0.45 -8.69
CA ILE A 183 -0.83 1.55 -9.27
C ILE A 183 -1.76 2.69 -9.65
N THR A 184 -1.25 3.90 -9.68
CA THR A 184 -1.99 5.11 -10.11
C THR A 184 -1.33 5.73 -11.34
N TRP A 185 -2.12 6.39 -12.17
CA TRP A 185 -1.62 7.23 -13.28
C TRP A 185 -2.71 8.16 -13.80
N GLN A 186 -2.31 9.11 -14.66
CA GLN A 186 -3.25 9.97 -15.37
C GLN A 186 -3.82 9.29 -16.62
N TYR A 187 -5.13 9.13 -16.69
CA TYR A 187 -5.87 8.60 -17.84
C TYR A 187 -6.93 9.61 -18.28
N LYS A 188 -6.81 10.17 -19.48
CA LYS A 188 -7.77 11.16 -20.02
C LYS A 188 -8.08 12.30 -19.04
N ASN A 189 -7.03 12.88 -18.46
CA ASN A 189 -7.08 13.96 -17.46
C ASN A 189 -7.72 13.59 -16.11
N LYS A 190 -7.87 12.31 -15.81
CA LYS A 190 -8.35 11.80 -14.53
C LYS A 190 -7.26 10.99 -13.85
N GLU A 191 -7.13 11.14 -12.55
CA GLU A 191 -6.34 10.22 -11.75
C GLU A 191 -7.07 8.88 -11.65
N VAL A 192 -6.41 7.79 -12.04
CA VAL A 192 -6.98 6.45 -11.95
C VAL A 192 -6.11 5.56 -11.09
N PHE A 193 -6.77 4.61 -10.45
CA PHE A 193 -6.16 3.52 -9.70
C PHE A 193 -6.50 2.20 -10.38
N ALA A 194 -5.53 1.31 -10.53
CA ALA A 194 -5.77 -0.03 -11.04
C ALA A 194 -5.18 -1.08 -10.11
N SER A 195 -5.90 -2.18 -9.94
CA SER A 195 -5.52 -3.29 -9.08
C SER A 195 -5.77 -4.63 -9.75
N PRO A 196 -4.83 -5.59 -9.66
CA PRO A 196 -5.10 -6.97 -10.04
C PRO A 196 -6.03 -7.64 -9.04
N ASN A 197 -6.59 -8.78 -9.39
CA ASN A 197 -7.49 -9.55 -8.54
C ASN A 197 -6.92 -10.96 -8.28
N ILE A 198 -6.90 -11.37 -7.01
CA ILE A 198 -6.31 -12.65 -6.59
C ILE A 198 -7.23 -13.84 -6.86
N LYS A 199 -8.54 -13.61 -6.96
CA LYS A 199 -9.55 -14.66 -7.19
C LYS A 199 -10.11 -14.68 -8.59
N GLU A 200 -10.09 -13.56 -9.28
CA GLU A 200 -10.70 -13.38 -10.59
C GLU A 200 -9.65 -12.94 -11.62
N GLY A 201 -9.74 -13.48 -12.84
CA GLY A 201 -8.85 -13.09 -13.95
C GLY A 201 -9.22 -11.71 -14.50
N LYS A 202 -8.95 -10.66 -13.73
CA LYS A 202 -9.21 -9.28 -14.13
C LYS A 202 -8.35 -8.26 -13.41
N ILE A 203 -8.25 -7.10 -14.00
CA ILE A 203 -7.75 -5.87 -13.39
C ILE A 203 -8.90 -4.88 -13.37
N THR A 204 -9.15 -4.27 -12.22
CA THR A 204 -10.16 -3.22 -12.07
C THR A 204 -9.48 -1.86 -12.10
N VAL A 205 -9.96 -0.97 -12.98
CA VAL A 205 -9.51 0.43 -13.10
C VAL A 205 -10.60 1.35 -12.57
N ILE A 206 -10.24 2.20 -11.62
CA ILE A 206 -11.15 3.06 -10.85
C ILE A 206 -10.77 4.52 -11.09
N ASP A 207 -11.74 5.37 -11.35
CA ASP A 207 -11.62 6.82 -11.33
C ASP A 207 -11.54 7.29 -9.87
N MET A 208 -10.44 7.94 -9.50
CA MET A 208 -10.21 8.35 -8.10
C MET A 208 -10.90 9.67 -7.73
N GLU A 209 -11.49 10.36 -8.69
CA GLU A 209 -12.27 11.58 -8.44
C GLU A 209 -13.68 11.24 -7.92
N ASN A 210 -14.33 10.27 -8.56
CA ASN A 210 -15.70 9.86 -8.24
C ASN A 210 -15.84 8.43 -7.72
N TRP A 211 -14.74 7.68 -7.64
CA TRP A 211 -14.65 6.31 -7.13
C TRP A 211 -15.49 5.30 -7.91
N GLN A 212 -15.66 5.54 -9.21
CA GLN A 212 -16.38 4.63 -10.10
C GLN A 212 -15.43 3.73 -10.88
N ILE A 213 -15.82 2.49 -11.10
CA ILE A 213 -15.11 1.57 -12.00
C ILE A 213 -15.31 2.07 -13.44
N ILE A 214 -14.23 2.41 -14.11
CA ILE A 214 -14.25 2.84 -15.51
C ILE A 214 -13.94 1.71 -16.47
N LYS A 215 -13.23 0.68 -16.01
CA LYS A 215 -12.90 -0.49 -16.83
C LYS A 215 -12.55 -1.70 -15.96
N GLU A 216 -12.99 -2.87 -16.40
CA GLU A 216 -12.43 -4.15 -16.04
C GLU A 216 -11.68 -4.73 -17.25
N ILE A 217 -10.40 -5.04 -17.08
CA ILE A 217 -9.54 -5.63 -18.11
C ILE A 217 -9.44 -7.11 -17.81
N LYS A 218 -10.02 -7.95 -18.69
CA LYS A 218 -9.95 -9.40 -18.53
C LYS A 218 -8.52 -9.90 -18.74
N THR A 219 -8.02 -10.72 -17.82
CA THR A 219 -6.72 -11.38 -17.87
C THR A 219 -6.87 -12.90 -18.04
N GLU A 220 -5.78 -13.60 -18.31
CA GLU A 220 -5.80 -15.06 -18.53
C GLU A 220 -5.81 -15.87 -17.23
N GLY A 221 -5.95 -15.21 -16.10
CA GLY A 221 -6.09 -15.78 -14.75
C GLY A 221 -5.87 -14.73 -13.69
N PRO A 222 -6.08 -15.09 -12.41
CA PRO A 222 -5.91 -14.18 -11.28
C PRO A 222 -4.47 -13.70 -11.15
N GLY A 223 -4.29 -12.39 -10.94
CA GLY A 223 -3.00 -11.74 -10.76
C GLY A 223 -2.72 -11.37 -9.31
N PHE A 224 -1.44 -11.19 -8.98
CA PHE A 224 -1.03 -10.79 -7.64
C PHE A 224 -0.23 -9.47 -7.65
N PHE A 225 0.73 -9.34 -8.55
CA PHE A 225 1.60 -8.18 -8.61
C PHE A 225 1.35 -7.35 -9.88
N MET A 226 1.09 -6.08 -9.69
CA MET A 226 1.02 -5.11 -10.76
C MET A 226 2.04 -4.00 -10.50
N ARG A 227 2.76 -3.58 -11.53
CA ARG A 227 3.79 -2.54 -11.44
C ARG A 227 3.78 -1.64 -12.66
N SER A 228 4.16 -0.40 -12.45
CA SER A 228 4.42 0.58 -13.49
C SER A 228 5.51 1.55 -13.02
N HIS A 229 5.87 2.47 -13.87
CA HIS A 229 6.75 3.58 -13.58
C HIS A 229 6.17 4.86 -14.19
N SER A 230 6.43 6.02 -13.58
CA SER A 230 5.93 7.32 -14.07
C SER A 230 6.36 7.61 -15.51
N LYS A 231 7.56 7.18 -15.90
CA LYS A 231 8.12 7.33 -17.26
C LYS A 231 7.71 6.23 -18.23
N SER A 232 7.07 5.15 -17.77
CA SER A 232 6.67 4.04 -18.66
C SER A 232 5.26 4.26 -19.18
N ARG A 233 5.07 4.01 -20.49
CA ARG A 233 3.76 3.91 -21.13
C ARG A 233 2.96 2.72 -20.63
N TYR A 234 3.65 1.70 -20.11
CA TYR A 234 3.06 0.42 -19.80
C TYR A 234 2.94 0.16 -18.31
N ALA A 235 1.90 -0.61 -17.96
CA ALA A 235 1.75 -1.30 -16.70
C ALA A 235 1.89 -2.80 -16.93
N TRP A 236 2.51 -3.51 -16.00
CA TRP A 236 2.76 -4.94 -16.08
C TRP A 236 2.06 -5.66 -14.93
N THR A 237 1.44 -6.80 -15.23
CA THR A 237 0.83 -7.65 -14.20
C THR A 237 1.09 -9.12 -14.51
N ASP A 238 1.32 -9.90 -13.46
CA ASP A 238 1.42 -11.35 -13.59
C ASP A 238 0.04 -12.02 -13.65
N VAL A 239 0.05 -13.28 -14.09
CA VAL A 239 -1.03 -14.24 -13.91
C VAL A 239 -0.58 -15.23 -12.86
N PHE A 240 -0.62 -14.82 -11.59
CA PHE A 240 0.05 -15.54 -10.51
C PHE A 240 -0.57 -16.91 -10.19
N PHE A 241 -1.89 -17.01 -10.35
CA PHE A 241 -2.67 -18.19 -9.98
C PHE A 241 -3.29 -18.89 -11.17
N GLY A 242 -3.42 -20.20 -11.10
CA GLY A 242 -4.05 -21.02 -12.14
C GLY A 242 -3.07 -21.56 -13.19
N PRO A 243 -3.59 -22.14 -14.27
CA PRO A 243 -2.79 -22.86 -15.26
C PRO A 243 -1.91 -21.97 -16.16
N ASN A 244 -2.18 -20.67 -16.20
CA ASN A 244 -1.45 -19.68 -17.01
C ASN A 244 -0.45 -18.87 -16.18
N ASN A 245 0.04 -19.41 -15.06
CA ASN A 245 0.93 -18.69 -14.15
C ASN A 245 2.35 -18.46 -14.72
N ASP A 246 2.62 -18.93 -15.92
CA ASP A 246 3.82 -18.62 -16.70
C ASP A 246 3.68 -17.34 -17.54
N LYS A 247 2.53 -16.66 -17.48
CA LYS A 247 2.23 -15.47 -18.29
C LYS A 247 2.28 -14.18 -17.52
N VAL A 248 2.64 -13.12 -18.21
CA VAL A 248 2.64 -11.74 -17.75
C VAL A 248 2.00 -10.85 -18.82
N HIS A 249 1.04 -10.04 -18.42
CA HIS A 249 0.38 -9.08 -19.31
C HIS A 249 1.02 -7.71 -19.23
N VAL A 250 1.19 -7.11 -20.42
CA VAL A 250 1.61 -5.72 -20.59
C VAL A 250 0.41 -4.91 -21.05
N ILE A 251 0.07 -3.88 -20.30
CA ILE A 251 -1.11 -3.05 -20.51
C ILE A 251 -0.66 -1.65 -20.90
N ASP A 252 -1.23 -1.12 -21.97
CA ASP A 252 -1.05 0.27 -22.34
C ASP A 252 -1.93 1.16 -21.46
N LYS A 253 -1.29 2.05 -20.69
CA LYS A 253 -1.97 2.97 -19.78
C LYS A 253 -2.89 3.98 -20.45
N SER A 254 -2.65 4.28 -21.74
CA SER A 254 -3.44 5.25 -22.51
C SER A 254 -4.72 4.66 -23.10
N THR A 255 -4.74 3.34 -23.36
CA THR A 255 -5.88 2.65 -24.00
C THR A 255 -6.59 1.70 -23.05
N LEU A 256 -5.97 1.36 -21.93
CA LEU A 256 -6.44 0.35 -20.98
C LEU A 256 -6.66 -1.02 -21.66
N GLN A 257 -5.72 -1.41 -22.52
CA GLN A 257 -5.76 -2.68 -23.24
C GLN A 257 -4.48 -3.47 -23.00
N ILE A 258 -4.59 -4.80 -22.95
CA ILE A 258 -3.43 -5.69 -23.01
C ILE A 258 -2.88 -5.61 -24.43
N VAL A 259 -1.63 -5.14 -24.53
CA VAL A 259 -0.93 -5.00 -25.84
C VAL A 259 0.04 -6.15 -26.09
N LYS A 260 0.48 -6.84 -25.05
CA LYS A 260 1.36 -8.01 -25.16
C LYS A 260 1.13 -8.96 -23.99
N THR A 261 1.11 -10.24 -24.27
CA THR A 261 1.18 -11.29 -23.25
C THR A 261 2.51 -12.02 -23.44
N LEU A 262 3.31 -12.05 -22.39
CA LEU A 262 4.62 -12.68 -22.37
C LEU A 262 4.52 -14.02 -21.65
N ALA A 263 5.19 -15.05 -22.17
CA ALA A 263 5.42 -16.33 -21.52
C ALA A 263 6.94 -16.59 -21.49
N PRO A 264 7.69 -15.90 -20.62
CA PRO A 264 9.15 -15.88 -20.67
C PRO A 264 9.81 -17.24 -20.41
N ALA A 265 9.15 -18.09 -19.63
CA ALA A 265 9.59 -19.44 -19.30
C ALA A 265 8.35 -20.35 -19.22
N PRO A 266 7.89 -20.92 -20.34
CA PRO A 266 6.65 -21.70 -20.39
C PRO A 266 6.63 -22.83 -19.35
N GLY A 267 5.49 -22.92 -18.62
CA GLY A 267 5.29 -23.90 -17.55
C GLY A 267 5.92 -23.54 -16.20
N LYS A 268 6.63 -22.40 -16.09
CA LYS A 268 7.22 -21.92 -14.83
C LYS A 268 6.56 -20.62 -14.38
N ASN A 269 6.30 -20.48 -13.10
CA ASN A 269 5.63 -19.29 -12.56
C ASN A 269 6.48 -18.03 -12.82
N ALA A 270 5.92 -17.11 -13.63
CA ALA A 270 6.51 -15.81 -13.96
C ALA A 270 5.80 -14.70 -13.18
N ALA A 271 6.47 -14.10 -12.22
CA ALA A 271 5.83 -13.21 -11.28
C ALA A 271 6.71 -12.06 -10.78
N HIS A 272 6.06 -11.15 -10.07
CA HIS A 272 6.67 -10.06 -9.34
C HIS A 272 7.53 -9.16 -10.21
N VAL A 273 6.88 -8.40 -11.05
CA VAL A 273 7.50 -7.35 -11.88
C VAL A 273 8.02 -6.20 -10.99
N GLU A 274 9.18 -5.64 -11.33
CA GLU A 274 9.68 -4.42 -10.72
C GLU A 274 10.46 -3.59 -11.75
N PHE A 275 10.37 -2.27 -11.65
CA PHE A 275 11.09 -1.34 -12.53
C PHE A 275 12.39 -0.87 -11.90
N THR A 276 13.40 -0.57 -12.74
CA THR A 276 14.57 0.19 -12.28
C THR A 276 14.18 1.63 -11.91
N LYS A 277 15.00 2.28 -11.08
CA LYS A 277 14.78 3.66 -10.63
C LYS A 277 14.53 4.66 -11.77
N ASP A 278 15.18 4.47 -12.90
CA ASP A 278 15.04 5.33 -14.07
C ASP A 278 13.91 4.96 -15.02
N GLY A 279 13.22 3.83 -14.73
CA GLY A 279 12.12 3.30 -15.53
C GLY A 279 12.53 2.64 -16.84
N LYS A 280 13.83 2.48 -17.12
CA LYS A 280 14.33 1.94 -18.40
C LYS A 280 14.21 0.43 -18.51
N PHE A 281 14.29 -0.28 -17.40
CA PHE A 281 14.26 -1.73 -17.41
C PHE A 281 13.19 -2.26 -16.47
N VAL A 282 12.65 -3.42 -16.86
CA VAL A 282 11.70 -4.20 -16.09
C VAL A 282 12.34 -5.52 -15.71
N LEU A 283 12.29 -5.86 -14.43
CA LEU A 283 12.81 -7.09 -13.88
C LEU A 283 11.64 -8.03 -13.56
N LEU A 284 11.70 -9.24 -14.11
CA LEU A 284 10.70 -10.29 -13.92
C LEU A 284 11.33 -11.53 -13.33
N SER A 285 10.73 -12.09 -12.29
CA SER A 285 11.19 -13.34 -11.65
C SER A 285 10.50 -14.57 -12.26
N VAL A 286 11.25 -15.58 -12.56
CA VAL A 286 10.76 -16.95 -12.81
C VAL A 286 10.96 -17.77 -11.53
N TRP A 287 9.87 -18.07 -10.82
CA TRP A 287 9.89 -18.71 -9.50
C TRP A 287 9.97 -20.22 -9.60
N ASP A 288 11.15 -20.72 -9.95
CA ASP A 288 11.42 -22.13 -10.09
C ASP A 288 12.79 -22.52 -9.48
N ASN A 289 13.05 -23.81 -9.25
CA ASN A 289 14.35 -24.25 -8.76
C ASN A 289 15.48 -23.96 -9.75
N ASP A 290 15.21 -24.12 -11.05
CA ASP A 290 16.00 -23.68 -12.18
C ASP A 290 15.40 -22.39 -12.79
N GLY A 291 15.09 -21.44 -11.92
CA GLY A 291 14.50 -20.15 -12.27
C GLY A 291 15.53 -19.15 -12.77
N GLU A 292 15.06 -17.97 -13.02
CA GLU A 292 15.89 -16.86 -13.53
C GLU A 292 15.29 -15.50 -13.19
N LEU A 293 16.14 -14.50 -13.19
CA LEU A 293 15.75 -13.10 -13.23
C LEU A 293 15.91 -12.60 -14.67
N ILE A 294 14.83 -12.15 -15.27
CA ILE A 294 14.81 -11.65 -16.66
C ILE A 294 14.70 -10.12 -16.63
N VAL A 295 15.54 -9.48 -17.42
CA VAL A 295 15.53 -8.03 -17.62
C VAL A 295 14.96 -7.72 -19.00
N TYR A 296 13.93 -6.92 -19.04
CA TYR A 296 13.33 -6.38 -20.26
C TYR A 296 13.67 -4.90 -20.40
N ASP A 297 13.77 -4.46 -21.63
CA ASP A 297 13.66 -3.03 -21.94
C ASP A 297 12.19 -2.62 -21.78
N ALA A 298 11.94 -1.53 -21.05
CA ALA A 298 10.59 -1.12 -20.66
C ALA A 298 9.76 -0.55 -21.83
N ASP A 299 10.40 -0.07 -22.89
CA ASP A 299 9.75 0.54 -24.05
C ASP A 299 9.56 -0.47 -25.19
N THR A 300 10.61 -1.23 -25.53
CA THR A 300 10.56 -2.19 -26.62
C THR A 300 9.94 -3.53 -26.24
N LEU A 301 9.87 -3.82 -24.94
CA LEU A 301 9.39 -5.09 -24.37
C LEU A 301 10.24 -6.30 -24.81
N GLU A 302 11.49 -6.07 -25.16
CA GLU A 302 12.44 -7.11 -25.56
C GLU A 302 13.32 -7.51 -24.38
N ILE A 303 13.75 -8.78 -24.39
CA ILE A 303 14.65 -9.31 -23.35
C ILE A 303 16.04 -8.76 -23.57
N VAL A 304 16.56 -8.04 -22.58
CA VAL A 304 17.93 -7.52 -22.56
C VAL A 304 18.89 -8.53 -21.93
N LYS A 305 18.44 -9.21 -20.87
CA LYS A 305 19.32 -10.14 -20.13
C LYS A 305 18.50 -11.22 -19.41
N ARG A 306 19.07 -12.42 -19.35
CA ARG A 306 18.62 -13.51 -18.48
C ARG A 306 19.73 -13.85 -17.50
N MET A 307 19.39 -14.03 -16.23
CA MET A 307 20.32 -14.38 -15.17
C MET A 307 19.77 -15.60 -14.41
N PRO A 308 20.39 -16.77 -14.56
CA PRO A 308 19.99 -17.96 -13.81
C PRO A 308 19.98 -17.68 -12.30
N MET A 309 18.91 -18.04 -11.64
CA MET A 309 18.74 -17.81 -10.20
C MET A 309 17.71 -18.77 -9.62
N LYS A 310 18.11 -19.50 -8.60
CA LYS A 310 17.20 -20.44 -7.91
C LYS A 310 16.13 -19.66 -7.15
N LYS A 311 14.86 -19.90 -7.49
CA LYS A 311 13.68 -19.33 -6.83
C LYS A 311 13.81 -17.82 -6.52
N PRO A 312 14.09 -16.96 -7.51
CA PRO A 312 14.12 -15.53 -7.27
C PRO A 312 12.73 -15.08 -6.80
N SER A 313 12.62 -14.77 -5.53
CA SER A 313 11.35 -14.32 -4.93
C SER A 313 11.13 -12.82 -5.16
N GLY A 314 10.23 -12.22 -4.39
CA GLY A 314 9.89 -10.80 -4.49
C GLY A 314 11.14 -9.90 -4.46
N LYS A 315 11.13 -8.90 -5.31
CA LYS A 315 12.14 -7.84 -5.38
C LYS A 315 11.47 -6.49 -5.32
N TYR A 316 12.12 -5.54 -4.69
CA TYR A 316 11.58 -4.21 -4.50
C TYR A 316 12.64 -3.17 -4.82
N ASN A 317 12.24 -2.15 -5.54
CA ASN A 317 13.06 -0.97 -5.71
C ASN A 317 12.90 -0.09 -4.47
N VAL A 318 13.96 0.07 -3.71
CA VAL A 318 13.96 0.91 -2.49
C VAL A 318 13.54 2.35 -2.81
N TYR A 319 13.96 2.88 -3.95
CA TYR A 319 13.57 4.20 -4.40
C TYR A 319 12.04 4.33 -4.52
N ASN A 320 11.37 3.37 -5.15
CA ASN A 320 9.90 3.38 -5.28
C ASN A 320 9.19 3.24 -3.92
N LYS A 321 9.85 2.67 -2.93
CA LYS A 321 9.30 2.53 -1.57
C LYS A 321 9.39 3.79 -0.72
N ILE A 322 10.34 4.67 -0.99
CA ILE A 322 10.57 5.91 -0.23
C ILE A 322 10.12 7.17 -0.98
N ASN A 323 9.85 7.06 -2.27
CA ASN A 323 9.29 8.12 -3.09
C ASN A 323 7.85 7.77 -3.47
N TYR A 324 6.97 8.71 -3.32
CA TYR A 324 5.55 8.60 -3.71
C TYR A 324 5.26 9.40 -4.99
N GLU A 325 6.15 9.24 -5.98
CA GLU A 325 5.90 9.83 -7.30
C GLU A 325 4.62 9.23 -7.91
N ARG A 326 3.76 10.08 -8.47
CA ARG A 326 2.56 9.67 -9.19
C ARG A 326 2.91 8.72 -10.33
N GLY A 327 2.13 7.67 -10.49
CA GLY A 327 2.34 6.67 -11.54
C GLY A 327 3.32 5.56 -11.19
N THR A 328 3.86 5.53 -9.98
CA THR A 328 4.61 4.40 -9.44
C THR A 328 3.73 3.52 -8.55
N SER A 329 4.17 2.30 -8.33
CA SER A 329 3.57 1.40 -7.33
C SER A 329 4.32 1.49 -6.01
N HIS A 330 3.60 1.45 -4.94
CA HIS A 330 4.14 1.48 -3.57
C HIS A 330 4.59 0.11 -3.06
#